data_d316522c01ca74673bd496c8c3dbed3c
#
_entry.id   d316522c01ca74673bd496c8c3dbed3c
#
_cell.length_a   1.000
_cell.length_b   1.000
_cell.length_c   1.000
_cell.angle_alpha   90.00
_cell.angle_beta   90.00
_cell.angle_gamma   90.00
#
_symmetry.space_group_name_H-M   'P 1'
#
loop_
_entity.id
_entity.type
_entity.pdbx_description
1 polymer ?
#
loop_
_entity_poly.entity_id
_entity_poly.type
_entity_poly.pdbx_seq_one_letter_code
_entity_poly.pdbx_strand_id
1 'polypeptide(L)'
;MPYTAPKASVQLHRLTPTGSVVPAKSSPPTDTSRCSAHAVPESVARHHNHAVGPNQCCSTVVQPIAAPVHSVWSVVRRFDNPQAYKHFVKSCHVVVGNGDVGTLREVRVVSGLPAENSTERLEILDDERHVLSFRVIGGEHRLANYRSVTTLHAEPAAAAAGGGTVVVESYVVDVPPGNTREDTRVFVDTIVKCNLKSLARTTENLAAACERLSA
;
A
#
# COMPACT_ATOMS: atom_id res chain seq x y z
N MET A 1 55.65 27.86 10.62
CA MET A 1 55.11 28.73 11.68
C MET A 1 53.69 28.17 11.97
N PRO A 2 53.48 27.46 13.09
CA PRO A 2 52.13 26.97 13.45
C PRO A 2 51.39 28.05 14.23
N TYR A 3 50.15 28.25 13.87
CA TYR A 3 49.23 29.22 14.49
C TYR A 3 48.52 28.55 15.68
N THR A 4 48.67 29.13 16.87
CA THR A 4 48.08 28.65 18.12
C THR A 4 46.85 29.50 18.42
N ALA A 5 45.67 28.84 18.58
CA ALA A 5 44.42 29.48 18.99
C ALA A 5 44.30 29.54 20.53
N PRO A 6 43.68 30.56 21.13
CA PRO A 6 43.58 30.72 22.58
C PRO A 6 42.39 29.92 23.14
N LYS A 7 42.62 29.30 24.33
CA LYS A 7 41.62 28.66 25.17
C LYS A 7 40.82 29.71 25.96
N ALA A 8 39.50 29.72 25.81
CA ALA A 8 38.61 30.45 26.69
C ALA A 8 38.08 29.51 27.79
N SER A 9 38.36 29.87 29.05
CA SER A 9 37.81 29.21 30.23
C SER A 9 36.52 29.90 30.60
N VAL A 10 35.43 29.11 30.73
CA VAL A 10 34.16 29.58 31.28
C VAL A 10 33.94 28.88 32.61
N GLN A 11 33.83 29.68 33.68
CA GLN A 11 33.53 29.23 35.05
C GLN A 11 32.06 28.84 35.18
N LEU A 12 31.83 27.66 35.76
CA LEU A 12 30.52 27.19 36.18
C LEU A 12 30.10 27.84 37.50
N HIS A 13 29.03 28.61 37.51
CA HIS A 13 28.31 28.95 38.74
C HIS A 13 27.24 27.85 39.00
N ARG A 14 27.39 27.25 40.17
CA ARG A 14 26.50 26.22 40.73
C ARG A 14 25.30 26.94 41.37
N LEU A 15 24.09 26.75 40.80
CA LEU A 15 22.82 27.07 41.46
C LEU A 15 22.03 25.77 41.67
N THR A 16 21.77 25.42 42.90
CA THR A 16 20.80 24.40 43.31
C THR A 16 19.41 25.01 43.37
N PRO A 17 18.39 24.35 42.85
CA PRO A 17 17.07 24.45 43.45
C PRO A 17 16.55 23.08 43.87
N THR A 18 16.18 22.99 45.14
CA THR A 18 15.30 21.99 45.70
C THR A 18 13.90 22.18 45.09
N GLY A 19 13.43 21.19 44.39
CA GLY A 19 12.06 21.13 43.87
C GLY A 19 11.70 19.68 43.57
N SER A 20 10.89 19.08 44.45
CA SER A 20 10.35 17.74 44.28
C SER A 20 9.45 17.70 43.04
N VAL A 21 9.90 17.05 41.99
CA VAL A 21 9.09 16.80 40.78
C VAL A 21 8.67 15.33 40.79
N VAL A 22 7.37 15.12 40.97
CA VAL A 22 6.69 13.84 40.81
C VAL A 22 6.85 13.40 39.35
N PRO A 23 7.30 12.18 39.04
CA PRO A 23 7.38 11.74 37.67
C PRO A 23 5.97 11.51 37.11
N ALA A 24 5.56 12.33 36.18
CA ALA A 24 4.40 12.08 35.33
C ALA A 24 4.66 10.78 34.53
N LYS A 25 3.82 9.77 34.74
CA LYS A 25 3.75 8.59 33.88
C LYS A 25 3.40 9.04 32.49
N SER A 26 4.39 9.14 31.62
CA SER A 26 4.17 9.25 30.18
C SER A 26 3.68 7.90 29.69
N SER A 27 2.39 7.79 29.42
CA SER A 27 1.83 6.72 28.61
C SER A 27 2.51 6.75 27.23
N PRO A 28 2.94 5.60 26.68
CA PRO A 28 3.45 5.59 25.31
C PRO A 28 2.34 6.03 24.35
N PRO A 29 2.64 6.83 23.33
CA PRO A 29 1.65 7.16 22.31
C PRO A 29 1.27 5.87 21.58
N THR A 30 0.06 5.40 21.82
CA THR A 30 -0.61 4.41 20.97
C THR A 30 -0.99 5.11 19.67
N ASP A 31 -0.03 5.24 18.78
CA ASP A 31 -0.31 5.60 17.38
C ASP A 31 -0.87 4.36 16.67
N THR A 32 -2.12 4.03 16.99
CA THR A 32 -2.95 3.19 16.17
C THR A 32 -3.41 4.06 15.01
N SER A 33 -2.56 4.19 14.01
CA SER A 33 -2.94 4.73 12.70
C SER A 33 -4.02 3.83 12.11
N ARG A 34 -5.28 4.11 12.45
CA ARG A 34 -6.44 3.50 11.80
C ARG A 34 -6.50 4.08 10.41
N CYS A 35 -6.21 3.26 9.41
CA CYS A 35 -6.57 3.58 8.03
C CYS A 35 -8.06 3.94 8.01
N SER A 36 -8.38 5.19 7.60
CA SER A 36 -9.74 5.75 7.69
C SER A 36 -10.65 5.00 6.72
N ALA A 37 -11.49 4.13 7.22
CA ALA A 37 -12.32 3.19 6.46
C ALA A 37 -13.66 3.78 5.98
N HIS A 38 -13.76 5.10 5.75
CA HIS A 38 -15.03 5.74 5.39
C HIS A 38 -15.66 5.29 4.06
N ALA A 39 -14.94 4.52 3.24
CA ALA A 39 -15.42 4.05 1.94
C ALA A 39 -15.54 2.51 1.86
N VAL A 40 -15.41 1.79 2.98
CA VAL A 40 -15.35 0.32 2.98
C VAL A 40 -16.56 -0.25 3.71
N PRO A 41 -17.34 -1.17 3.11
CA PRO A 41 -18.39 -1.90 3.79
C PRO A 41 -17.87 -2.63 5.03
N GLU A 42 -18.67 -2.67 6.10
CA GLU A 42 -18.26 -3.28 7.39
C GLU A 42 -17.85 -4.75 7.23
N SER A 43 -18.49 -5.48 6.31
CA SER A 43 -18.19 -6.89 6.02
C SER A 43 -16.73 -7.15 5.60
N VAL A 44 -16.07 -6.17 5.00
CA VAL A 44 -14.66 -6.27 4.53
C VAL A 44 -13.71 -5.31 5.23
N ALA A 45 -14.21 -4.37 6.04
CA ALA A 45 -13.41 -3.38 6.75
C ALA A 45 -12.29 -4.00 7.62
N ARG A 46 -12.55 -5.19 8.19
CA ARG A 46 -11.55 -5.95 8.96
C ARG A 46 -10.28 -6.27 8.19
N HIS A 47 -10.36 -6.43 6.86
CA HIS A 47 -9.21 -6.77 6.03
C HIS A 47 -8.23 -5.59 5.88
N HIS A 48 -8.73 -4.36 6.04
CA HIS A 48 -7.91 -3.14 5.99
C HIS A 48 -7.31 -2.74 7.35
N ASN A 49 -7.59 -3.49 8.41
CA ASN A 49 -6.97 -3.29 9.72
C ASN A 49 -5.62 -4.00 9.77
N HIS A 50 -4.55 -3.26 9.53
CA HIS A 50 -3.20 -3.79 9.61
C HIS A 50 -2.63 -3.64 11.03
N ALA A 51 -2.01 -4.70 11.55
CA ALA A 51 -1.11 -4.58 12.69
C ALA A 51 0.20 -3.93 12.19
N VAL A 52 0.54 -2.75 12.72
CA VAL A 52 1.70 -1.97 12.30
C VAL A 52 2.78 -2.07 13.37
N GLY A 53 3.93 -2.62 12.99
CA GLY A 53 5.10 -2.73 13.87
C GLY A 53 5.81 -1.37 14.09
N PRO A 54 6.76 -1.32 15.03
CA PRO A 54 7.46 -0.07 15.39
C PRO A 54 8.25 0.55 14.23
N ASN A 55 8.73 -0.27 13.28
CA ASN A 55 9.49 0.18 12.11
C ASN A 55 8.70 0.03 10.81
N GLN A 56 7.37 0.07 10.90
CA GLN A 56 6.49 -0.03 9.74
C GLN A 56 5.66 1.24 9.56
N CYS A 57 5.19 1.44 8.34
CA CYS A 57 4.14 2.39 8.04
C CYS A 57 3.00 1.70 7.27
N CYS A 58 1.83 2.31 7.30
CA CYS A 58 0.67 1.86 6.55
C CYS A 58 -0.04 3.05 5.92
N SER A 59 -0.82 2.78 4.89
CA SER A 59 -1.71 3.76 4.27
C SER A 59 -2.87 3.08 3.56
N THR A 60 -3.83 3.88 3.13
CA THR A 60 -4.98 3.46 2.34
C THR A 60 -5.18 4.43 1.19
N VAL A 61 -5.36 3.90 0.00
CA VAL A 61 -5.67 4.65 -1.23
C VAL A 61 -7.03 4.21 -1.73
N VAL A 62 -7.85 5.18 -2.11
CA VAL A 62 -9.20 4.97 -2.65
C VAL A 62 -9.25 5.49 -4.08
N GLN A 63 -9.84 4.72 -4.99
CA GLN A 63 -10.00 5.08 -6.40
C GLN A 63 -11.41 4.75 -6.86
N PRO A 64 -12.24 5.76 -7.18
CA PRO A 64 -13.47 5.54 -7.92
C PRO A 64 -13.17 5.20 -9.38
N ILE A 65 -13.96 4.31 -9.98
CA ILE A 65 -13.85 3.82 -11.36
C ILE A 65 -15.24 3.81 -12.00
N ALA A 66 -15.38 4.40 -13.17
CA ALA A 66 -16.63 4.42 -13.93
C ALA A 66 -16.82 3.12 -14.74
N ALA A 67 -16.79 1.98 -14.05
CA ALA A 67 -17.04 0.67 -14.61
C ALA A 67 -17.67 -0.25 -13.56
N PRO A 68 -18.49 -1.25 -13.96
CA PRO A 68 -19.13 -2.18 -13.04
C PRO A 68 -18.12 -3.02 -12.25
N VAL A 69 -18.44 -3.40 -11.02
CA VAL A 69 -17.57 -4.18 -10.12
C VAL A 69 -17.05 -5.45 -10.79
N HIS A 70 -17.89 -6.19 -11.49
CA HIS A 70 -17.48 -7.44 -12.16
C HIS A 70 -16.39 -7.20 -13.23
N SER A 71 -16.47 -6.07 -13.95
CA SER A 71 -15.47 -5.71 -14.97
C SER A 71 -14.13 -5.36 -14.32
N VAL A 72 -14.13 -4.56 -13.25
CA VAL A 72 -12.92 -4.22 -12.50
C VAL A 72 -12.34 -5.46 -11.81
N TRP A 73 -13.18 -6.29 -11.21
CA TRP A 73 -12.75 -7.51 -10.53
C TRP A 73 -12.13 -8.53 -11.49
N SER A 74 -12.65 -8.66 -12.70
CA SER A 74 -12.09 -9.55 -13.73
C SER A 74 -10.61 -9.27 -14.02
N VAL A 75 -10.17 -8.03 -13.83
CA VAL A 75 -8.76 -7.60 -14.00
C VAL A 75 -7.99 -7.78 -12.69
N VAL A 76 -8.52 -7.31 -11.57
CA VAL A 76 -7.83 -7.32 -10.26
C VAL A 76 -7.56 -8.72 -9.77
N ARG A 77 -8.52 -9.66 -9.92
CA ARG A 77 -8.42 -11.05 -9.44
C ARG A 77 -7.30 -11.86 -10.12
N ARG A 78 -6.81 -11.39 -11.28
CA ARG A 78 -5.76 -12.07 -12.05
C ARG A 78 -4.40 -11.86 -11.40
N PHE A 79 -4.13 -12.63 -10.33
CA PHE A 79 -2.85 -12.61 -9.64
C PHE A 79 -1.67 -12.96 -10.57
N ASP A 80 -1.93 -13.78 -11.58
CA ASP A 80 -0.97 -14.19 -12.60
C ASP A 80 -0.66 -13.10 -13.67
N ASN A 81 -1.48 -12.03 -13.76
CA ASN A 81 -1.35 -11.01 -14.78
C ASN A 81 -1.41 -9.57 -14.23
N PRO A 82 -0.54 -9.18 -13.29
CA PRO A 82 -0.52 -7.84 -12.72
C PRO A 82 -0.18 -6.75 -13.74
N GLN A 83 0.57 -7.06 -14.79
CA GLN A 83 0.96 -6.13 -15.85
C GLN A 83 -0.22 -5.59 -16.65
N ALA A 84 -1.39 -6.19 -16.54
CA ALA A 84 -2.61 -5.67 -17.16
C ALA A 84 -2.92 -4.23 -16.73
N TYR A 85 -2.52 -3.85 -15.51
CA TYR A 85 -2.73 -2.49 -14.99
C TYR A 85 -1.57 -1.95 -14.15
N LYS A 86 -0.61 -2.79 -13.72
CA LYS A 86 0.58 -2.35 -12.98
C LYS A 86 1.73 -2.12 -13.96
N HIS A 87 1.80 -0.93 -14.55
CA HIS A 87 2.75 -0.64 -15.63
C HIS A 87 4.22 -0.65 -15.23
N PHE A 88 4.53 -0.67 -13.94
CA PHE A 88 5.88 -0.91 -13.44
C PHE A 88 6.31 -2.37 -13.56
N VAL A 89 5.37 -3.28 -13.81
CA VAL A 89 5.62 -4.69 -13.97
C VAL A 89 5.95 -4.97 -15.44
N LYS A 90 7.16 -5.48 -15.67
CA LYS A 90 7.64 -5.92 -17.00
C LYS A 90 7.13 -7.31 -17.34
N SER A 91 7.18 -8.23 -16.39
CA SER A 91 6.70 -9.61 -16.55
C SER A 91 6.29 -10.21 -15.21
N CYS A 92 5.44 -11.22 -15.27
CA CYS A 92 5.00 -12.01 -14.13
C CYS A 92 5.01 -13.48 -14.50
N HIS A 93 5.56 -14.33 -13.61
CA HIS A 93 5.58 -15.77 -13.76
C HIS A 93 5.09 -16.42 -12.47
N VAL A 94 4.09 -17.29 -12.57
CA VAL A 94 3.70 -18.16 -11.46
C VAL A 94 4.77 -19.23 -11.31
N VAL A 95 5.42 -19.28 -10.14
CA VAL A 95 6.50 -20.23 -9.84
C VAL A 95 6.02 -21.41 -9.02
N VAL A 96 4.95 -21.24 -8.24
CA VAL A 96 4.30 -22.30 -7.45
C VAL A 96 2.81 -22.04 -7.41
N GLY A 97 1.99 -23.08 -7.54
CA GLY A 97 0.53 -22.98 -7.42
C GLY A 97 -0.19 -22.85 -8.76
N ASN A 98 -1.49 -22.63 -8.69
CA ASN A 98 -2.43 -22.67 -9.81
C ASN A 98 -3.34 -21.42 -9.90
N GLY A 99 -3.07 -20.40 -9.07
CA GLY A 99 -3.89 -19.19 -8.96
C GLY A 99 -4.71 -19.11 -7.67
N ASP A 100 -4.75 -20.18 -6.87
CA ASP A 100 -5.42 -20.21 -5.56
C ASP A 100 -4.55 -19.56 -4.47
N VAL A 101 -5.12 -19.36 -3.28
CA VAL A 101 -4.40 -18.88 -2.09
C VAL A 101 -3.17 -19.75 -1.83
N GLY A 102 -2.03 -19.11 -1.58
CA GLY A 102 -0.72 -19.77 -1.44
C GLY A 102 0.11 -19.77 -2.73
N THR A 103 -0.46 -19.42 -3.88
CA THR A 103 0.27 -19.27 -5.15
C THR A 103 1.40 -18.26 -5.00
N LEU A 104 2.58 -18.64 -5.51
CA LEU A 104 3.76 -17.77 -5.59
C LEU A 104 3.95 -17.29 -7.02
N ARG A 105 4.23 -16.01 -7.18
CA ARG A 105 4.66 -15.42 -8.45
C ARG A 105 5.98 -14.68 -8.30
N GLU A 106 6.79 -14.68 -9.34
CA GLU A 106 7.91 -13.78 -9.53
C GLU A 106 7.48 -12.64 -10.45
N VAL A 107 7.68 -11.41 -9.99
CA VAL A 107 7.41 -10.20 -10.75
C VAL A 107 8.73 -9.53 -11.08
N ARG A 108 8.96 -9.20 -12.34
CA ARG A 108 10.08 -8.36 -12.78
C ARG A 108 9.62 -6.94 -13.05
N VAL A 109 10.42 -5.98 -12.61
CA VAL A 109 10.13 -4.56 -12.69
C VAL A 109 10.81 -3.95 -13.92
N VAL A 110 10.22 -2.89 -14.48
CA VAL A 110 10.82 -2.13 -15.59
C VAL A 110 12.13 -1.46 -15.15
N SER A 111 13.06 -1.30 -16.08
CA SER A 111 14.37 -0.69 -15.81
C SER A 111 14.23 0.76 -15.31
N GLY A 112 15.17 1.19 -14.47
CA GLY A 112 15.23 2.56 -13.95
C GLY A 112 14.50 2.79 -12.62
N LEU A 113 13.87 1.75 -12.06
CA LEU A 113 13.32 1.78 -10.70
C LEU A 113 14.33 1.19 -9.71
N PRO A 114 14.25 1.55 -8.40
CA PRO A 114 15.11 0.99 -7.36
C PRO A 114 14.63 -0.41 -6.92
N ALA A 115 14.30 -1.26 -7.88
CA ALA A 115 13.82 -2.61 -7.71
C ALA A 115 14.08 -3.39 -9.00
N GLU A 116 14.46 -4.66 -8.91
CA GLU A 116 14.63 -5.55 -10.06
C GLU A 116 13.49 -6.57 -10.15
N ASN A 117 13.19 -7.20 -9.04
CA ASN A 117 12.16 -8.23 -8.96
C ASN A 117 11.54 -8.29 -7.56
N SER A 118 10.39 -8.96 -7.47
CA SER A 118 9.77 -9.38 -6.21
C SER A 118 9.21 -10.79 -6.33
N THR A 119 9.29 -11.54 -5.23
CA THR A 119 8.54 -12.80 -5.06
C THR A 119 7.35 -12.52 -4.17
N GLU A 120 6.17 -12.82 -4.65
CA GLU A 120 4.92 -12.47 -3.98
C GLU A 120 4.05 -13.72 -3.77
N ARG A 121 3.36 -13.75 -2.62
CA ARG A 121 2.43 -14.83 -2.27
C ARG A 121 1.01 -14.30 -2.18
N LEU A 122 0.08 -14.98 -2.83
CA LEU A 122 -1.34 -14.71 -2.71
C LEU A 122 -1.83 -15.17 -1.33
N GLU A 123 -2.41 -14.27 -0.56
CA GLU A 123 -2.85 -14.53 0.81
C GLU A 123 -4.39 -14.64 0.94
N ILE A 124 -5.13 -13.87 0.14
CA ILE A 124 -6.59 -13.89 0.08
C ILE A 124 -7.00 -13.74 -1.38
N LEU A 125 -7.98 -14.55 -1.79
CA LEU A 125 -8.74 -14.39 -3.01
C LEU A 125 -10.18 -14.79 -2.70
N ASP A 126 -11.04 -13.79 -2.53
CA ASP A 126 -12.47 -13.96 -2.23
C ASP A 126 -13.28 -13.31 -3.35
N ASP A 127 -13.81 -14.15 -4.25
CA ASP A 127 -14.58 -13.74 -5.41
C ASP A 127 -15.98 -13.22 -5.03
N GLU A 128 -16.54 -13.66 -3.90
CA GLU A 128 -17.87 -13.22 -3.46
C GLU A 128 -17.82 -11.81 -2.87
N ARG A 129 -16.76 -11.51 -2.10
CA ARG A 129 -16.59 -10.21 -1.44
C ARG A 129 -15.65 -9.29 -2.18
N HIS A 130 -15.08 -9.74 -3.30
CA HIS A 130 -14.10 -9.04 -4.11
C HIS A 130 -12.91 -8.55 -3.28
N VAL A 131 -12.25 -9.49 -2.56
CA VAL A 131 -11.08 -9.23 -1.73
C VAL A 131 -9.87 -9.96 -2.28
N LEU A 132 -8.79 -9.23 -2.56
CA LEU A 132 -7.50 -9.78 -2.91
C LEU A 132 -6.45 -9.26 -1.94
N SER A 133 -5.60 -10.16 -1.41
CA SER A 133 -4.44 -9.79 -0.60
C SER A 133 -3.21 -10.57 -1.05
N PHE A 134 -2.08 -9.90 -1.09
CA PHE A 134 -0.79 -10.57 -1.31
C PHE A 134 0.29 -9.98 -0.41
N ARG A 135 1.36 -10.76 -0.23
CA ARG A 135 2.56 -10.35 0.51
C ARG A 135 3.79 -10.53 -0.36
N VAL A 136 4.71 -9.56 -0.28
CA VAL A 136 6.07 -9.71 -0.79
C VAL A 136 6.88 -10.52 0.21
N ILE A 137 7.48 -11.63 -0.27
CA ILE A 137 8.22 -12.58 0.57
C ILE A 137 9.70 -12.68 0.19
N GLY A 138 10.12 -12.03 -0.91
CA GLY A 138 11.50 -12.03 -1.38
C GLY A 138 11.69 -11.14 -2.59
N GLY A 139 12.95 -11.07 -3.06
CA GLY A 139 13.35 -10.29 -4.23
C GLY A 139 14.26 -9.11 -3.91
N GLU A 140 14.69 -8.41 -4.96
CA GLU A 140 15.56 -7.22 -4.89
C GLU A 140 14.72 -5.95 -5.03
N HIS A 141 14.25 -5.43 -3.90
CA HIS A 141 13.34 -4.27 -3.84
C HIS A 141 13.44 -3.54 -2.48
N ARG A 142 12.79 -2.37 -2.39
CA ARG A 142 12.70 -1.56 -1.16
C ARG A 142 11.41 -1.78 -0.35
N LEU A 143 10.57 -2.73 -0.75
CA LEU A 143 9.26 -3.00 -0.11
C LEU A 143 9.34 -4.22 0.82
N ALA A 144 10.27 -4.21 1.78
CA ALA A 144 10.41 -5.30 2.74
C ALA A 144 9.12 -5.49 3.55
N ASN A 145 8.70 -6.75 3.71
CA ASN A 145 7.48 -7.16 4.41
C ASN A 145 6.19 -6.47 3.93
N TYR A 146 6.18 -5.99 2.68
CA TYR A 146 4.98 -5.40 2.10
C TYR A 146 3.84 -6.41 2.05
N ARG A 147 2.69 -6.00 2.54
CA ARG A 147 1.42 -6.71 2.40
C ARG A 147 0.35 -5.71 2.04
N SER A 148 -0.45 -6.02 1.02
CA SER A 148 -1.61 -5.21 0.65
C SER A 148 -2.90 -6.01 0.68
N VAL A 149 -3.99 -5.27 0.84
CA VAL A 149 -5.35 -5.74 0.68
C VAL A 149 -6.07 -4.79 -0.26
N THR A 150 -6.68 -5.36 -1.29
CA THR A 150 -7.54 -4.64 -2.25
C THR A 150 -8.96 -5.15 -2.11
N THR A 151 -9.93 -4.23 -1.97
CA THR A 151 -11.35 -4.55 -1.98
C THR A 151 -12.09 -3.70 -2.99
N LEU A 152 -13.14 -4.25 -3.60
CA LEU A 152 -13.97 -3.58 -4.59
C LEU A 152 -15.43 -3.54 -4.10
N HIS A 153 -16.07 -2.38 -4.26
CA HIS A 153 -17.46 -2.18 -3.86
C HIS A 153 -18.21 -1.40 -4.92
N ALA A 154 -19.51 -1.66 -5.06
CA ALA A 154 -20.36 -0.83 -5.90
C ALA A 154 -20.42 0.59 -5.35
N GLU A 155 -20.34 1.58 -6.23
CA GLU A 155 -20.56 2.98 -5.89
C GLU A 155 -22.05 3.31 -5.91
N PRO A 156 -22.67 3.63 -4.77
CA PRO A 156 -24.11 3.86 -4.71
C PRO A 156 -24.59 5.01 -5.61
N ALA A 157 -23.78 6.05 -5.77
CA ALA A 157 -24.10 7.23 -6.56
C ALA A 157 -24.08 6.95 -8.08
N ALA A 158 -23.36 5.94 -8.54
CA ALA A 158 -23.21 5.60 -9.96
C ALA A 158 -24.21 4.53 -10.46
N ALA A 159 -25.10 4.03 -9.59
CA ALA A 159 -26.06 2.98 -9.94
C ALA A 159 -26.99 3.37 -11.13
N ALA A 160 -27.29 4.65 -11.30
CA ALA A 160 -28.13 5.16 -12.39
C ALA A 160 -27.37 5.30 -13.74
N ALA A 161 -26.05 5.20 -13.76
CA ALA A 161 -25.19 5.44 -14.93
C ALA A 161 -24.45 4.16 -15.40
N GLY A 162 -25.04 2.98 -15.22
CA GLY A 162 -24.43 1.72 -15.65
C GLY A 162 -23.56 1.07 -14.58
N GLY A 163 -23.47 1.65 -13.39
CA GLY A 163 -22.70 1.17 -12.25
C GLY A 163 -21.28 1.74 -12.18
N GLY A 164 -20.83 2.00 -10.96
CA GLY A 164 -19.46 2.41 -10.65
C GLY A 164 -18.84 1.50 -9.59
N THR A 165 -17.53 1.54 -9.47
CA THR A 165 -16.77 0.77 -8.51
C THR A 165 -15.92 1.70 -7.66
N VAL A 166 -15.91 1.50 -6.35
CA VAL A 166 -14.90 2.06 -5.46
C VAL A 166 -13.88 0.96 -5.17
N VAL A 167 -12.63 1.20 -5.52
CA VAL A 167 -11.50 0.34 -5.19
C VAL A 167 -10.78 0.93 -3.99
N VAL A 168 -10.55 0.13 -2.96
CA VAL A 168 -9.78 0.49 -1.78
C VAL A 168 -8.58 -0.44 -1.68
N GLU A 169 -7.36 0.11 -1.72
CA GLU A 169 -6.14 -0.65 -1.44
C GLU A 169 -5.46 -0.07 -0.20
N SER A 170 -5.27 -0.92 0.81
CA SER A 170 -4.48 -0.59 1.99
C SER A 170 -3.24 -1.48 2.07
N TYR A 171 -2.19 -0.97 2.69
CA TYR A 171 -0.95 -1.71 2.83
C TYR A 171 -0.24 -1.43 4.16
N VAL A 172 0.66 -2.35 4.51
CA VAL A 172 1.69 -2.17 5.53
C VAL A 172 3.04 -2.58 4.95
N VAL A 173 4.09 -1.86 5.30
CA VAL A 173 5.46 -2.06 4.78
C VAL A 173 6.49 -1.62 5.80
N ASP A 174 7.67 -2.23 5.79
CA ASP A 174 8.80 -1.79 6.60
C ASP A 174 9.36 -0.45 6.07
N VAL A 175 9.79 0.39 7.01
CA VAL A 175 10.51 1.63 6.69
C VAL A 175 11.98 1.28 6.45
N PRO A 176 12.51 1.48 5.23
CA PRO A 176 13.91 1.18 4.94
C PRO A 176 14.87 2.01 5.80
N PRO A 177 16.06 1.47 6.13
CA PRO A 177 17.08 2.24 6.83
C PRO A 177 17.39 3.57 6.12
N GLY A 178 17.43 4.65 6.89
CA GLY A 178 17.70 6.01 6.38
C GLY A 178 16.47 6.75 5.83
N ASN A 179 15.32 6.11 5.73
CA ASN A 179 14.06 6.76 5.34
C ASN A 179 13.22 7.09 6.58
N THR A 180 12.32 8.05 6.42
CA THR A 180 11.24 8.30 7.39
C THR A 180 9.99 7.48 7.02
N ARG A 181 9.05 7.35 7.97
CA ARG A 181 7.73 6.77 7.70
C ARG A 181 6.98 7.56 6.61
N GLU A 182 7.10 8.88 6.64
CA GLU A 182 6.46 9.76 5.67
C GLU A 182 7.03 9.56 4.27
N ASP A 183 8.35 9.55 4.11
CA ASP A 183 9.00 9.31 2.81
C ASP A 183 8.60 7.96 2.22
N THR A 184 8.58 6.93 3.08
CA THR A 184 8.16 5.58 2.68
C THR A 184 6.70 5.55 2.26
N ARG A 185 5.81 6.20 3.02
CA ARG A 185 4.38 6.30 2.70
C ARG A 185 4.16 7.04 1.38
N VAL A 186 4.79 8.20 1.18
CA VAL A 186 4.68 8.98 -0.06
C VAL A 186 5.13 8.16 -1.27
N PHE A 187 6.25 7.44 -1.13
CA PHE A 187 6.77 6.56 -2.19
C PHE A 187 5.77 5.45 -2.54
N VAL A 188 5.29 4.70 -1.55
CA VAL A 188 4.37 3.57 -1.80
C VAL A 188 3.00 4.06 -2.27
N ASP A 189 2.46 5.12 -1.66
CA ASP A 189 1.21 5.74 -2.10
C ASP A 189 1.27 6.16 -3.57
N THR A 190 2.41 6.68 -4.02
CA THR A 190 2.60 7.06 -5.42
C THR A 190 2.48 5.85 -6.34
N ILE A 191 3.12 4.73 -6.00
CA ILE A 191 3.03 3.48 -6.76
C ILE A 191 1.58 2.98 -6.80
N VAL A 192 0.92 2.88 -5.63
CA VAL A 192 -0.46 2.39 -5.53
C VAL A 192 -1.41 3.29 -6.32
N LYS A 193 -1.31 4.62 -6.17
CA LYS A 193 -2.12 5.60 -6.93
C LYS A 193 -1.92 5.46 -8.44
N CYS A 194 -0.69 5.28 -8.91
CA CYS A 194 -0.42 5.06 -10.33
C CYS A 194 -1.07 3.76 -10.83
N ASN A 195 -0.96 2.67 -10.06
CA ASN A 195 -1.58 1.39 -10.41
C ASN A 195 -3.11 1.50 -10.47
N LEU A 196 -3.73 2.10 -9.46
CA LEU A 196 -5.20 2.23 -9.41
C LEU A 196 -5.74 3.17 -10.49
N LYS A 197 -5.05 4.27 -10.82
CA LYS A 197 -5.39 5.12 -11.98
C LYS A 197 -5.28 4.37 -13.30
N SER A 198 -4.30 3.50 -13.43
CA SER A 198 -4.15 2.66 -14.62
C SER A 198 -5.26 1.62 -14.69
N LEU A 199 -5.61 0.99 -13.56
CA LEU A 199 -6.74 0.08 -13.46
C LEU A 199 -8.04 0.76 -13.92
N ALA A 200 -8.33 1.99 -13.44
CA ALA A 200 -9.49 2.76 -13.84
C ALA A 200 -9.56 2.91 -15.36
N ARG A 201 -8.48 3.43 -15.98
CA ARG A 201 -8.39 3.59 -17.43
C ARG A 201 -8.62 2.30 -18.21
N THR A 202 -7.99 1.20 -17.75
CA THR A 202 -8.10 -0.09 -18.42
C THR A 202 -9.52 -0.63 -18.38
N THR A 203 -10.15 -0.58 -17.22
CA THR A 203 -11.50 -1.16 -17.04
C THR A 203 -12.61 -0.28 -17.59
N GLU A 204 -12.48 1.02 -17.55
CA GLU A 204 -13.40 1.97 -18.23
C GLU A 204 -13.37 1.79 -19.75
N ASN A 205 -12.19 1.61 -20.33
CA ASN A 205 -12.07 1.31 -21.76
C ASN A 205 -12.67 -0.04 -22.14
N LEU A 206 -12.51 -1.06 -21.28
CA LEU A 206 -13.13 -2.38 -21.49
C LEU A 206 -14.66 -2.29 -21.43
N ALA A 207 -15.20 -1.59 -20.45
CA ALA A 207 -16.65 -1.40 -20.29
C ALA A 207 -17.24 -0.68 -21.52
N ALA A 208 -16.63 0.43 -21.94
CA ALA A 208 -17.07 1.17 -23.11
C ALA A 208 -16.94 0.37 -24.44
N ALA A 209 -15.99 -0.55 -24.52
CA ALA A 209 -15.88 -1.46 -25.67
C ALA A 209 -17.01 -2.50 -25.70
N CYS A 210 -17.35 -3.07 -24.54
CA CYS A 210 -18.47 -4.01 -24.42
C CYS A 210 -19.82 -3.36 -24.78
N GLU A 211 -20.08 -2.13 -24.32
CA GLU A 211 -21.30 -1.39 -24.64
C GLU A 211 -21.45 -1.17 -26.17
N ARG A 212 -20.35 -0.82 -26.85
CA ARG A 212 -20.35 -0.63 -28.32
C ARG A 212 -20.61 -1.91 -29.10
N LEU A 213 -20.30 -3.08 -28.56
CA LEU A 213 -20.54 -4.36 -29.22
C LEU A 213 -21.96 -4.90 -28.96
N SER A 214 -22.65 -4.34 -27.97
CA SER A 214 -24.01 -4.74 -27.57
C SER A 214 -25.09 -3.81 -28.15
N ALA A 215 -24.72 -2.68 -28.75
CA ALA A 215 -25.60 -1.71 -29.39
C ALA A 215 -25.67 -1.93 -30.92
#